data_b46793e566250d342ab104bcb21110f3
#
_entry.id   b46793e566250d342ab104bcb21110f3
#
_cell.length_a   1.000
_cell.length_b   1.000
_cell.length_c   1.000
_cell.angle_alpha   90.00
_cell.angle_beta   90.00
_cell.angle_gamma   90.00
#
_symmetry.space_group_name_H-M   'P 1'
#
loop_
_entity.id
_entity.type
_entity.pdbx_description
1 polymer ?
#
loop_
_entity_poly.entity_id
_entity_poly.type
_entity_poly.pdbx_seq_one_letter_code
_entity_poly.pdbx_strand_id
1 'polypeptide(L)'
;MIYNYYPGCTLSTKAKQLDMAARRCAEVLGFPLVELPEWQCCGAVYPMAPDAIAERLSAVRALVAARENGGVLVTLCSACYHVIKRVNHDMATNTEIRQKVNNYLQLEEPYAGETRVLHYLEVLRDEIGWEKLAQLVSHPLKERRVGAYYGCLLLRPGAVLALDDVESPTVMEAFIKALGAEPVIYSMRNECCGGYLALKDKAQCEKLVSDIKNNAASCGAQELVTACPLCAYNLTANGAAG
;
A
#
# COMPACT_ATOMS: atom_id res chain seq x y z
N MET A 1 14.97 16.01 0.20
CA MET A 1 13.50 15.89 0.20
C MET A 1 13.09 15.22 1.50
N ILE A 2 12.04 15.69 2.18
CA ILE A 2 11.52 15.05 3.41
C ILE A 2 10.43 14.08 2.98
N TYR A 3 10.55 12.81 3.39
CA TYR A 3 9.54 11.79 3.18
C TYR A 3 8.69 11.64 4.45
N ASN A 4 7.56 12.35 4.51
CA ASN A 4 6.61 12.21 5.61
C ASN A 4 6.03 10.80 5.56
N TYR A 5 6.10 10.09 6.66
CA TYR A 5 5.71 8.70 6.73
C TYR A 5 4.37 8.51 7.45
N TYR A 6 3.48 7.81 6.78
CA TYR A 6 2.21 7.38 7.34
C TYR A 6 2.23 5.86 7.56
N PRO A 7 2.49 5.37 8.79
CA PRO A 7 2.54 3.94 9.06
C PRO A 7 1.15 3.27 8.96
N GLY A 8 0.12 3.94 9.42
CA GLY A 8 -1.22 3.38 9.54
C GLY A 8 -1.35 2.37 10.69
N CYS A 9 -2.59 2.00 11.00
CA CYS A 9 -2.92 1.23 12.21
C CYS A 9 -2.26 -0.16 12.25
N THR A 10 -2.14 -0.86 11.12
CA THR A 10 -1.63 -2.23 11.10
C THR A 10 -0.11 -2.28 11.30
N LEU A 11 0.66 -1.39 10.68
CA LEU A 11 2.10 -1.34 10.87
C LEU A 11 2.46 -0.89 12.30
N SER A 12 1.68 0.02 12.87
CA SER A 12 1.90 0.48 14.25
C SER A 12 1.53 -0.57 15.32
N THR A 13 0.81 -1.65 14.94
CA THR A 13 0.34 -2.65 15.89
C THR A 13 0.78 -4.07 15.55
N LYS A 14 0.18 -4.69 14.54
CA LYS A 14 0.35 -6.12 14.21
C LYS A 14 1.53 -6.41 13.28
N ALA A 15 1.93 -5.45 12.45
CA ALA A 15 3.01 -5.58 11.48
C ALA A 15 4.24 -4.70 11.82
N LYS A 16 4.55 -4.54 13.10
CA LYS A 16 5.68 -3.71 13.57
C LYS A 16 7.03 -4.14 12.98
N GLN A 17 7.23 -5.42 12.75
CA GLN A 17 8.47 -5.91 12.15
C GLN A 17 8.65 -5.38 10.72
N LEU A 18 7.57 -5.32 9.94
CA LEU A 18 7.61 -4.73 8.60
C LEU A 18 7.90 -3.23 8.67
N ASP A 19 7.28 -2.50 9.61
CA ASP A 19 7.54 -1.08 9.84
C ASP A 19 9.02 -0.81 10.15
N MET A 20 9.57 -1.55 11.12
CA MET A 20 10.98 -1.41 11.53
C MET A 20 11.94 -1.73 10.39
N ALA A 21 11.69 -2.82 9.65
CA ALA A 21 12.51 -3.21 8.51
C ALA A 21 12.51 -2.14 7.41
N ALA A 22 11.33 -1.61 7.08
CA ALA A 22 11.19 -0.58 6.06
C ALA A 22 11.88 0.73 6.42
N ARG A 23 11.76 1.18 7.67
CA ARG A 23 12.49 2.37 8.17
C ARG A 23 13.99 2.17 8.09
N ARG A 24 14.49 1.00 8.52
CA ARG A 24 15.91 0.68 8.45
C ARG A 24 16.42 0.61 7.02
N CYS A 25 15.67 -0.01 6.10
CA CYS A 25 16.00 -0.02 4.68
C CYS A 25 16.02 1.40 4.09
N ALA A 26 15.05 2.24 4.43
CA ALA A 26 14.97 3.62 3.97
C ALA A 26 16.19 4.45 4.43
N GLU A 27 16.65 4.29 5.68
CA GLU A 27 17.88 4.92 6.18
C GLU A 27 19.10 4.50 5.35
N VAL A 28 19.29 3.20 5.14
CA VAL A 28 20.41 2.65 4.36
C VAL A 28 20.38 3.13 2.90
N LEU A 29 19.20 3.24 2.32
CA LEU A 29 18.97 3.68 0.95
C LEU A 29 19.06 5.21 0.78
N GLY A 30 19.13 5.97 1.89
CA GLY A 30 19.32 7.42 1.90
C GLY A 30 18.02 8.23 1.73
N PHE A 31 16.86 7.65 2.07
CA PHE A 31 15.58 8.37 2.14
C PHE A 31 14.87 8.15 3.48
N PRO A 32 15.42 8.63 4.59
CA PRO A 32 14.86 8.39 5.91
C PRO A 32 13.39 8.84 5.98
N LEU A 33 12.57 8.00 6.61
CA LEU A 33 11.14 8.25 6.78
C LEU A 33 10.89 9.02 8.08
N VAL A 34 10.22 10.15 7.99
CA VAL A 34 9.83 10.97 9.15
C VAL A 34 8.35 10.74 9.43
N GLU A 35 8.04 10.06 10.51
CA GLU A 35 6.63 9.78 10.87
C GLU A 35 5.87 11.08 11.12
N LEU A 36 4.67 11.19 10.58
CA LEU A 36 3.76 12.28 10.91
C LEU A 36 3.42 12.25 12.41
N PRO A 37 3.51 13.41 13.11
CA PRO A 37 3.37 13.45 14.56
C PRO A 37 1.97 13.03 15.03
N GLU A 38 0.96 13.38 14.24
CA GLU A 38 -0.44 13.02 14.51
C GLU A 38 -1.08 12.44 13.26
N TRP A 39 -1.39 11.17 13.29
CA TRP A 39 -2.13 10.50 12.23
C TRP A 39 -3.27 9.65 12.82
N GLN A 40 -4.33 9.50 12.07
CA GLN A 40 -5.49 8.68 12.41
C GLN A 40 -5.60 7.54 11.41
N CYS A 41 -6.33 6.47 11.75
CA CYS A 41 -6.56 5.39 10.80
C CYS A 41 -7.16 5.93 9.48
N CYS A 42 -6.65 5.44 8.34
CA CYS A 42 -7.12 5.86 7.02
C CYS A 42 -8.58 5.44 6.73
N GLY A 43 -9.17 4.60 7.56
CA GLY A 43 -10.53 4.13 7.38
C GLY A 43 -10.71 3.11 6.25
N ALA A 44 -9.69 2.33 5.91
CA ALA A 44 -9.74 1.37 4.79
C ALA A 44 -10.93 0.41 4.81
N VAL A 45 -11.49 0.15 5.98
CA VAL A 45 -12.71 -0.67 6.15
C VAL A 45 -14.00 0.16 6.12
N TYR A 46 -13.91 1.46 5.91
CA TYR A 46 -15.04 2.40 5.82
C TYR A 46 -15.61 2.69 4.41
N PRO A 47 -15.23 2.06 3.31
CA PRO A 47 -15.87 2.35 2.03
C PRO A 47 -17.38 2.04 2.03
N MET A 48 -17.91 1.57 3.14
CA MET A 48 -19.34 1.32 3.39
C MET A 48 -19.96 2.35 4.33
N ALA A 49 -19.21 3.34 4.81
CA ALA A 49 -19.76 4.42 5.61
C ALA A 49 -20.65 5.33 4.73
N PRO A 50 -21.86 5.67 5.17
CA PRO A 50 -22.79 6.47 4.37
C PRO A 50 -22.41 7.95 4.29
N ASP A 51 -21.43 8.41 5.09
CA ASP A 51 -20.99 9.80 5.15
C ASP A 51 -19.71 10.03 4.37
N ALA A 52 -19.89 10.56 3.15
CA ALA A 52 -18.80 10.86 2.23
C ALA A 52 -17.80 11.92 2.75
N ILE A 53 -18.16 12.76 3.73
CA ILE A 53 -17.26 13.74 4.31
C ILE A 53 -16.46 13.10 5.45
N ALA A 54 -17.13 12.46 6.39
CA ALA A 54 -16.49 11.85 7.56
C ALA A 54 -15.39 10.84 7.18
N GLU A 55 -15.61 10.03 6.15
CA GLU A 55 -14.63 9.04 5.67
C GLU A 55 -13.32 9.65 5.14
N ARG A 56 -13.32 10.93 4.77
CA ARG A 56 -12.16 11.64 4.20
C ARG A 56 -11.34 12.42 5.22
N LEU A 57 -11.91 12.77 6.36
CA LEU A 57 -11.32 13.72 7.30
C LEU A 57 -9.94 13.29 7.80
N SER A 58 -9.78 12.02 8.18
CA SER A 58 -8.50 11.51 8.69
C SER A 58 -7.40 11.55 7.63
N ALA A 59 -7.74 11.19 6.38
CA ALA A 59 -6.80 11.24 5.28
C ALA A 59 -6.42 12.68 4.93
N VAL A 60 -7.37 13.62 4.92
CA VAL A 60 -7.09 15.03 4.64
C VAL A 60 -6.21 15.65 5.73
N ARG A 61 -6.42 15.34 7.02
CA ARG A 61 -5.50 15.80 8.09
C ARG A 61 -4.06 15.33 7.85
N ALA A 62 -3.86 14.07 7.49
CA ALA A 62 -2.53 13.55 7.18
C ALA A 62 -1.92 14.22 5.93
N LEU A 63 -2.73 14.49 4.91
CA LEU A 63 -2.31 15.16 3.69
C LEU A 63 -1.90 16.62 3.95
N VAL A 64 -2.66 17.34 4.76
CA VAL A 64 -2.34 18.72 5.19
C VAL A 64 -1.03 18.73 5.98
N ALA A 65 -0.90 17.87 6.98
CA ALA A 65 0.34 17.78 7.77
C ALA A 65 1.56 17.46 6.89
N ALA A 66 1.41 16.59 5.88
CA ALA A 66 2.48 16.33 4.93
C ALA A 66 2.78 17.51 4.01
N ARG A 67 1.75 18.28 3.57
CA ARG A 67 1.92 19.53 2.80
C ARG A 67 2.82 20.52 3.55
N GLU A 68 2.54 20.74 4.82
CA GLU A 68 3.28 21.67 5.68
C GLU A 68 4.73 21.22 5.92
N ASN A 69 5.02 19.94 5.79
CA ASN A 69 6.34 19.33 5.98
C ASN A 69 7.01 18.89 4.68
N GLY A 70 6.86 19.63 3.59
CA GLY A 70 7.58 19.39 2.34
C GLY A 70 6.78 18.66 1.25
N GLY A 71 5.51 18.37 1.48
CA GLY A 71 4.56 17.98 0.43
C GLY A 71 4.63 16.55 -0.10
N VAL A 72 5.42 15.65 0.52
CA VAL A 72 5.49 14.23 0.14
C VAL A 72 5.03 13.35 1.29
N LEU A 73 4.09 12.45 1.04
CA LEU A 73 3.60 11.45 2.00
C LEU A 73 3.82 10.05 1.47
N VAL A 74 4.48 9.21 2.27
CA VAL A 74 4.82 7.82 1.94
C VAL A 74 4.11 6.85 2.88
N THR A 75 3.60 5.76 2.35
CA THR A 75 3.05 4.65 3.14
C THR A 75 3.43 3.29 2.55
N LEU A 76 3.54 2.26 3.40
CA LEU A 76 3.83 0.88 2.99
C LEU A 76 2.57 0.04 2.80
N CYS A 77 1.44 0.49 3.30
CA CYS A 77 0.21 -0.29 3.28
C CYS A 77 -0.62 0.06 2.04
N SER A 78 -0.86 -0.91 1.14
CA SER A 78 -1.69 -0.71 -0.05
C SER A 78 -3.09 -0.18 0.26
N ALA A 79 -3.68 -0.57 1.40
CA ALA A 79 -4.99 -0.05 1.82
C ALA A 79 -4.92 1.43 2.23
N CYS A 80 -3.87 1.83 2.95
CA CYS A 80 -3.66 3.24 3.30
C CYS A 80 -3.35 4.08 2.06
N TYR A 81 -2.47 3.59 1.18
CA TYR A 81 -2.16 4.21 -0.09
C TYR A 81 -3.40 4.45 -0.93
N HIS A 82 -4.24 3.41 -1.08
CA HIS A 82 -5.49 3.49 -1.81
C HIS A 82 -6.41 4.60 -1.30
N VAL A 83 -6.67 4.61 0.02
CA VAL A 83 -7.58 5.61 0.61
C VAL A 83 -7.01 7.01 0.49
N ILE A 84 -5.76 7.21 0.93
CA ILE A 84 -5.14 8.53 0.98
C ILE A 84 -4.97 9.12 -0.43
N LYS A 85 -4.53 8.32 -1.41
CA LYS A 85 -4.35 8.79 -2.79
C LYS A 85 -5.68 9.11 -3.48
N ARG A 86 -6.73 8.31 -3.23
CA ARG A 86 -8.09 8.62 -3.72
C ARG A 86 -8.67 9.88 -3.09
N VAL A 87 -8.54 10.02 -1.78
CA VAL A 87 -9.00 11.24 -1.09
C VAL A 87 -8.24 12.47 -1.61
N ASN A 88 -6.94 12.35 -1.82
CA ASN A 88 -6.13 13.41 -2.42
C ASN A 88 -6.63 13.78 -3.82
N HIS A 89 -6.95 12.80 -4.64
CA HIS A 89 -7.55 13.00 -5.97
C HIS A 89 -8.92 13.67 -5.88
N ASP A 90 -9.80 13.24 -4.96
CA ASP A 90 -11.11 13.87 -4.75
C ASP A 90 -10.96 15.33 -4.33
N MET A 91 -10.01 15.64 -3.44
CA MET A 91 -9.72 17.04 -3.04
C MET A 91 -9.23 17.89 -4.21
N ALA A 92 -8.49 17.31 -5.15
CA ALA A 92 -8.02 18.01 -6.36
C ALA A 92 -9.15 18.23 -7.39
N THR A 93 -10.03 17.25 -7.59
CA THR A 93 -10.94 17.19 -8.74
C THR A 93 -12.40 17.47 -8.40
N ASN A 94 -12.85 17.22 -7.17
CA ASN A 94 -14.24 17.39 -6.75
C ASN A 94 -14.42 18.64 -5.89
N THR A 95 -14.91 19.73 -6.49
CA THR A 95 -15.07 21.01 -5.81
C THR A 95 -16.05 20.96 -4.64
N GLU A 96 -17.13 20.19 -4.76
CA GLU A 96 -18.13 20.06 -3.69
C GLU A 96 -17.56 19.36 -2.46
N ILE A 97 -16.89 18.20 -2.65
CA ILE A 97 -16.23 17.47 -1.58
C ILE A 97 -15.14 18.34 -0.95
N ARG A 98 -14.31 18.98 -1.75
CA ARG A 98 -13.25 19.87 -1.27
C ARG A 98 -13.78 20.99 -0.38
N GLN A 99 -14.84 21.68 -0.79
CA GLN A 99 -15.43 22.75 0.00
C GLN A 99 -16.00 22.23 1.32
N LYS A 100 -16.76 21.15 1.29
CA LYS A 100 -17.36 20.56 2.50
C LYS A 100 -16.31 20.10 3.51
N VAL A 101 -15.26 19.42 3.04
CA VAL A 101 -14.17 18.92 3.90
C VAL A 101 -13.37 20.09 4.50
N ASN A 102 -12.97 21.07 3.69
CA ASN A 102 -12.24 22.25 4.17
C ASN A 102 -13.06 23.05 5.19
N ASN A 103 -14.34 23.26 4.95
CA ASN A 103 -15.25 23.94 5.89
C ASN A 103 -15.39 23.17 7.21
N TYR A 104 -15.51 21.84 7.14
CA TYR A 104 -15.61 21.01 8.34
C TYR A 104 -14.33 21.05 9.18
N LEU A 105 -13.17 20.98 8.51
CA LEU A 105 -11.87 21.00 9.18
C LEU A 105 -11.43 22.38 9.65
N GLN A 106 -12.10 23.45 9.17
CA GLN A 106 -11.76 24.85 9.47
C GLN A 106 -10.28 25.16 9.22
N LEU A 107 -9.75 24.66 8.09
CA LEU A 107 -8.35 24.89 7.72
C LEU A 107 -8.11 26.37 7.44
N GLU A 108 -7.02 26.94 7.98
CA GLU A 108 -6.58 28.30 7.69
C GLU A 108 -6.26 28.45 6.20
N GLU A 109 -5.53 27.49 5.65
CA GLU A 109 -5.29 27.37 4.22
C GLU A 109 -6.05 26.16 3.66
N PRO A 110 -7.06 26.37 2.80
CA PRO A 110 -7.81 25.28 2.19
C PRO A 110 -6.89 24.28 1.45
N TYR A 111 -7.18 22.99 1.61
CA TYR A 111 -6.45 21.93 0.93
C TYR A 111 -7.10 21.59 -0.42
N ALA A 112 -6.31 21.50 -1.48
CA ALA A 112 -6.79 21.24 -2.84
C ALA A 112 -6.05 20.07 -3.54
N GLY A 113 -5.39 19.18 -2.78
CA GLY A 113 -4.74 17.99 -3.32
C GLY A 113 -3.26 18.16 -3.67
N GLU A 114 -2.56 19.10 -3.02
CA GLU A 114 -1.18 19.47 -3.35
C GLU A 114 -0.13 18.42 -2.94
N THR A 115 -0.45 17.57 -1.96
CA THR A 115 0.48 16.58 -1.43
C THR A 115 0.73 15.44 -2.43
N ARG A 116 2.00 15.13 -2.70
CA ARG A 116 2.39 13.96 -3.48
C ARG A 116 2.30 12.70 -2.62
N VAL A 117 1.37 11.81 -2.93
CA VAL A 117 1.18 10.55 -2.20
C VAL A 117 1.87 9.40 -2.92
N LEU A 118 2.78 8.71 -2.23
CA LEU A 118 3.58 7.62 -2.77
C LEU A 118 3.39 6.33 -1.95
N HIS A 119 3.32 5.21 -2.65
CA HIS A 119 3.62 3.92 -2.03
C HIS A 119 5.15 3.76 -1.91
N TYR A 120 5.61 3.07 -0.88
CA TYR A 120 7.05 2.80 -0.68
C TYR A 120 7.71 2.16 -1.92
N LEU A 121 6.99 1.31 -2.66
CA LEU A 121 7.48 0.72 -3.91
C LEU A 121 7.73 1.77 -5.01
N GLU A 122 6.95 2.87 -5.05
CA GLU A 122 7.19 3.97 -5.99
C GLU A 122 8.50 4.68 -5.65
N VAL A 123 8.80 4.89 -4.35
CA VAL A 123 10.09 5.47 -3.92
C VAL A 123 11.24 4.56 -4.32
N LEU A 124 11.12 3.25 -4.11
CA LEU A 124 12.15 2.29 -4.50
C LEU A 124 12.37 2.26 -6.02
N ARG A 125 11.29 2.31 -6.82
CA ARG A 125 11.35 2.28 -8.27
C ARG A 125 11.90 3.57 -8.87
N ASP A 126 11.32 4.71 -8.45
CA ASP A 126 11.48 5.99 -9.16
C ASP A 126 12.61 6.85 -8.61
N GLU A 127 12.89 6.76 -7.30
CA GLU A 127 13.89 7.60 -6.64
C GLU A 127 15.21 6.83 -6.41
N ILE A 128 15.13 5.54 -6.08
CA ILE A 128 16.32 4.71 -5.81
C ILE A 128 16.76 3.97 -7.07
N GLY A 129 15.84 3.33 -7.78
CA GLY A 129 16.10 2.46 -8.92
C GLY A 129 16.48 1.03 -8.52
N TRP A 130 16.04 0.07 -9.32
CA TRP A 130 16.25 -1.36 -9.04
C TRP A 130 17.71 -1.78 -9.10
N GLU A 131 18.51 -1.14 -9.97
CA GLU A 131 19.95 -1.43 -10.09
C GLU A 131 20.71 -1.05 -8.82
N LYS A 132 20.46 0.15 -8.28
CA LYS A 132 21.07 0.60 -7.03
C LYS A 132 20.62 -0.26 -5.86
N LEU A 133 19.32 -0.62 -5.81
CA LEU A 133 18.81 -1.53 -4.79
C LEU A 133 19.55 -2.87 -4.85
N ALA A 134 19.68 -3.48 -6.03
CA ALA A 134 20.35 -4.76 -6.21
C ALA A 134 21.83 -4.72 -5.77
N GLN A 135 22.55 -3.61 -6.01
CA GLN A 135 23.95 -3.43 -5.58
C GLN A 135 24.10 -3.39 -4.05
N LEU A 136 23.05 -2.98 -3.31
CA LEU A 136 23.05 -2.88 -1.86
C LEU A 136 22.59 -4.16 -1.14
N VAL A 137 22.13 -5.16 -1.90
CA VAL A 137 21.71 -6.45 -1.34
C VAL A 137 22.93 -7.28 -0.97
N SER A 138 23.23 -7.36 0.33
CA SER A 138 24.37 -8.13 0.84
C SER A 138 24.13 -9.66 0.84
N HIS A 139 22.88 -10.08 0.96
CA HIS A 139 22.47 -11.51 0.97
C HIS A 139 21.35 -11.73 -0.04
N PRO A 140 21.67 -11.94 -1.33
CA PRO A 140 20.67 -12.17 -2.36
C PRO A 140 19.82 -13.43 -2.07
N LEU A 141 18.54 -13.34 -2.36
CA LEU A 141 17.56 -14.43 -2.18
C LEU A 141 17.64 -15.45 -3.32
N LYS A 142 18.83 -15.98 -3.59
CA LYS A 142 19.08 -16.94 -4.67
C LYS A 142 18.25 -18.22 -4.46
N GLU A 143 17.81 -18.81 -5.59
CA GLU A 143 17.05 -20.06 -5.64
C GLU A 143 15.65 -20.00 -5.02
N ARG A 144 15.21 -18.83 -4.53
CA ARG A 144 13.84 -18.63 -4.02
C ARG A 144 12.91 -18.23 -5.16
N ARG A 145 11.83 -18.97 -5.32
CA ARG A 145 10.77 -18.70 -6.30
C ARG A 145 9.61 -18.00 -5.61
N VAL A 146 9.49 -16.69 -5.84
CA VAL A 146 8.59 -15.80 -5.10
C VAL A 146 7.49 -15.26 -6.01
N GLY A 147 6.23 -15.52 -5.65
CA GLY A 147 5.07 -14.93 -6.30
C GLY A 147 4.77 -13.52 -5.74
N ALA A 148 4.65 -12.54 -6.62
CA ALA A 148 4.16 -11.22 -6.24
C ALA A 148 2.64 -11.26 -6.06
N TYR A 149 2.13 -10.78 -4.92
CA TYR A 149 0.69 -10.64 -4.70
C TYR A 149 0.33 -9.17 -4.47
N TYR A 150 -0.22 -8.55 -5.49
CA TYR A 150 -0.65 -7.15 -5.48
C TYR A 150 -1.96 -6.93 -4.73
N GLY A 151 -2.87 -7.90 -4.84
CA GLY A 151 -4.25 -7.70 -4.41
C GLY A 151 -4.98 -6.62 -5.21
N CYS A 152 -6.09 -6.12 -4.68
CA CYS A 152 -6.95 -5.17 -5.40
C CYS A 152 -6.60 -3.70 -5.13
N LEU A 153 -6.26 -3.33 -3.89
CA LEU A 153 -6.17 -1.93 -3.46
C LEU A 153 -4.88 -1.21 -3.89
N LEU A 154 -3.85 -1.94 -4.33
CA LEU A 154 -2.61 -1.33 -4.79
C LEU A 154 -2.73 -0.77 -6.22
N LEU A 155 -3.58 -1.38 -7.04
CA LEU A 155 -3.67 -1.11 -8.48
C LEU A 155 -4.95 -0.40 -8.92
N ARG A 156 -6.07 -0.60 -8.20
CA ARG A 156 -7.40 -0.12 -8.63
C ARG A 156 -7.97 0.96 -7.72
N PRO A 157 -8.56 2.05 -8.26
CA PRO A 157 -8.75 2.36 -9.68
C PRO A 157 -7.44 2.87 -10.34
N GLY A 158 -7.08 2.27 -11.49
CA GLY A 158 -5.81 2.55 -12.17
C GLY A 158 -5.61 4.01 -12.56
N ALA A 159 -6.67 4.69 -12.99
CA ALA A 159 -6.62 6.11 -13.36
C ALA A 159 -6.21 7.05 -12.20
N VAL A 160 -6.43 6.65 -10.95
CA VAL A 160 -6.11 7.44 -9.76
C VAL A 160 -4.80 7.00 -9.13
N LEU A 161 -4.62 5.69 -8.96
CA LEU A 161 -3.44 5.16 -8.29
C LEU A 161 -2.19 5.22 -9.17
N ALA A 162 -2.33 4.90 -10.45
CA ALA A 162 -1.29 5.01 -11.47
C ALA A 162 0.09 4.44 -11.03
N LEU A 163 0.06 3.37 -10.22
CA LEU A 163 1.29 2.75 -9.72
C LEU A 163 1.92 1.84 -10.78
N ASP A 164 1.08 1.03 -11.44
CA ASP A 164 1.50 0.06 -12.46
C ASP A 164 0.29 -0.30 -13.35
N ASP A 165 0.51 -1.12 -14.37
CA ASP A 165 -0.58 -1.69 -15.16
C ASP A 165 -1.50 -2.53 -14.27
N VAL A 166 -2.81 -2.35 -14.43
CA VAL A 166 -3.80 -2.96 -13.55
C VAL A 166 -3.95 -4.45 -13.79
N GLU A 167 -3.81 -4.87 -15.05
CA GLU A 167 -4.01 -6.24 -15.47
C GLU A 167 -2.69 -7.03 -15.54
N SER A 168 -1.61 -6.36 -15.89
CA SER A 168 -0.29 -6.98 -16.06
C SER A 168 0.82 -6.22 -15.30
N PRO A 169 0.70 -6.08 -13.96
CA PRO A 169 1.67 -5.34 -13.16
C PRO A 169 3.04 -6.02 -13.14
N THR A 170 4.09 -5.22 -12.97
CA THR A 170 5.50 -5.68 -13.03
C THR A 170 6.38 -5.14 -11.91
N VAL A 171 5.93 -4.13 -11.16
CA VAL A 171 6.77 -3.44 -10.16
C VAL A 171 7.25 -4.35 -9.04
N MET A 172 6.42 -5.27 -8.55
CA MET A 172 6.83 -6.20 -7.50
C MET A 172 7.72 -7.32 -8.03
N GLU A 173 7.52 -7.77 -9.26
CA GLU A 173 8.41 -8.73 -9.92
C GLU A 173 9.81 -8.12 -10.14
N ALA A 174 9.88 -6.84 -10.53
CA ALA A 174 11.15 -6.12 -10.63
C ALA A 174 11.84 -5.98 -9.27
N PHE A 175 11.08 -5.69 -8.21
CA PHE A 175 11.57 -5.68 -6.83
C PHE A 175 12.13 -7.05 -6.41
N ILE A 176 11.39 -8.14 -6.65
CA ILE A 176 11.83 -9.52 -6.35
C ILE A 176 13.15 -9.84 -7.07
N LYS A 177 13.27 -9.48 -8.35
CA LYS A 177 14.51 -9.64 -9.13
C LYS A 177 15.66 -8.83 -8.54
N ALA A 178 15.42 -7.59 -8.12
CA ALA A 178 16.45 -6.75 -7.50
C ALA A 178 16.97 -7.35 -6.19
N LEU A 179 16.16 -8.12 -5.48
CA LEU A 179 16.58 -8.87 -4.28
C LEU A 179 17.30 -10.19 -4.61
N GLY A 180 17.42 -10.56 -5.89
CA GLY A 180 18.11 -11.77 -6.35
C GLY A 180 17.25 -13.04 -6.34
N ALA A 181 15.94 -12.93 -6.13
CA ALA A 181 14.99 -14.03 -6.23
C ALA A 181 14.39 -14.17 -7.65
N GLU A 182 13.80 -15.31 -7.96
CA GLU A 182 13.06 -15.58 -9.19
C GLU A 182 11.58 -15.21 -9.00
N PRO A 183 11.03 -14.21 -9.71
CA PRO A 183 9.62 -13.90 -9.63
C PRO A 183 8.78 -14.92 -10.39
N VAL A 184 7.72 -15.41 -9.76
CA VAL A 184 6.76 -16.32 -10.37
C VAL A 184 5.52 -15.56 -10.80
N ILE A 185 5.19 -15.64 -12.10
CA ILE A 185 3.98 -15.04 -12.68
C ILE A 185 2.82 -16.03 -12.57
N TYR A 186 1.70 -15.59 -12.02
CA TYR A 186 0.47 -16.38 -11.92
C TYR A 186 -0.75 -15.47 -12.09
N SER A 187 -1.87 -16.04 -12.54
CA SER A 187 -3.02 -15.25 -13.00
C SER A 187 -3.77 -14.52 -11.88
N MET A 188 -3.77 -15.06 -10.66
CA MET A 188 -4.54 -14.49 -9.54
C MET A 188 -3.75 -13.47 -8.69
N ARG A 189 -2.61 -12.99 -9.16
CA ARG A 189 -1.74 -12.09 -8.38
C ARG A 189 -2.33 -10.71 -8.07
N ASN A 190 -3.33 -10.27 -8.84
CA ASN A 190 -4.03 -8.99 -8.69
C ASN A 190 -5.52 -9.15 -8.33
N GLU A 191 -5.95 -10.36 -7.95
CA GLU A 191 -7.30 -10.63 -7.45
C GLU A 191 -7.43 -10.22 -5.97
N CYS A 192 -8.69 -10.08 -5.50
CA CYS A 192 -8.96 -9.70 -4.12
C CYS A 192 -8.82 -10.89 -3.15
N CYS A 193 -8.09 -10.72 -2.05
CA CYS A 193 -8.00 -11.72 -0.99
C CYS A 193 -9.28 -11.87 -0.14
N GLY A 194 -10.30 -11.06 -0.37
CA GLY A 194 -11.51 -11.08 0.45
C GLY A 194 -11.37 -10.47 1.85
N GLY A 195 -10.37 -9.64 2.11
CA GLY A 195 -10.12 -9.07 3.45
C GLY A 195 -11.32 -8.37 4.07
N TYR A 196 -12.17 -7.72 3.26
CA TYR A 196 -13.43 -7.11 3.74
C TYR A 196 -14.53 -8.15 4.02
N LEU A 197 -14.42 -9.35 3.47
CA LEU A 197 -15.40 -10.43 3.69
C LEU A 197 -15.08 -11.24 4.94
N ALA A 198 -13.85 -11.19 5.45
CA ALA A 198 -13.39 -12.06 6.54
C ALA A 198 -14.28 -12.06 7.79
N LEU A 199 -14.96 -10.93 8.08
CA LEU A 199 -15.90 -10.82 9.21
C LEU A 199 -17.35 -11.12 8.84
N LYS A 200 -17.71 -11.04 7.55
CA LYS A 200 -19.09 -11.19 7.09
C LYS A 200 -19.36 -12.56 6.48
N ASP A 201 -18.43 -13.06 5.71
CA ASP A 201 -18.52 -14.35 4.99
C ASP A 201 -17.13 -15.01 4.99
N LYS A 202 -16.84 -15.69 6.11
CA LYS A 202 -15.56 -16.36 6.31
C LYS A 202 -15.31 -17.46 5.27
N ALA A 203 -16.34 -18.22 4.90
CA ALA A 203 -16.20 -19.31 3.95
C ALA A 203 -15.81 -18.80 2.56
N GLN A 204 -16.42 -17.70 2.09
CA GLN A 204 -16.05 -17.08 0.83
C GLN A 204 -14.62 -16.48 0.90
N CYS A 205 -14.24 -15.90 2.02
CA CYS A 205 -12.87 -15.41 2.22
C CYS A 205 -11.83 -16.54 2.15
N GLU A 206 -12.08 -17.65 2.83
CA GLU A 206 -11.22 -18.85 2.82
C GLU A 206 -11.08 -19.43 1.41
N LYS A 207 -12.18 -19.46 0.65
CA LYS A 207 -12.16 -19.89 -0.76
C LYS A 207 -11.27 -19.00 -1.62
N LEU A 208 -11.44 -17.67 -1.56
CA LEU A 208 -10.63 -16.73 -2.32
C LEU A 208 -9.12 -16.86 -1.99
N VAL A 209 -8.78 -16.97 -0.71
CA VAL A 209 -7.41 -17.16 -0.26
C VAL A 209 -6.84 -18.48 -0.78
N SER A 210 -7.60 -19.58 -0.69
CA SER A 210 -7.17 -20.89 -1.17
C SER A 210 -6.95 -20.90 -2.68
N ASP A 211 -7.83 -20.27 -3.45
CA ASP A 211 -7.72 -20.17 -4.90
C ASP A 211 -6.43 -19.40 -5.30
N ILE A 212 -6.13 -18.29 -4.63
CA ILE A 212 -4.91 -17.50 -4.84
C ILE A 212 -3.65 -18.34 -4.54
N LYS A 213 -3.60 -18.98 -3.36
CA LYS A 213 -2.46 -19.79 -2.92
C LYS A 213 -2.23 -20.97 -3.87
N ASN A 214 -3.29 -21.70 -4.21
CA ASN A 214 -3.21 -22.86 -5.12
C ASN A 214 -2.76 -22.46 -6.52
N ASN A 215 -3.25 -21.31 -7.04
CA ASN A 215 -2.83 -20.81 -8.34
C ASN A 215 -1.34 -20.44 -8.35
N ALA A 216 -0.86 -19.75 -7.33
CA ALA A 216 0.55 -19.40 -7.19
C ALA A 216 1.44 -20.66 -7.06
N ALA A 217 1.05 -21.62 -6.22
CA ALA A 217 1.77 -22.88 -6.02
C ALA A 217 1.81 -23.72 -7.30
N SER A 218 0.70 -23.83 -8.06
CA SER A 218 0.65 -24.54 -9.33
C SER A 218 1.57 -23.94 -10.40
N CYS A 219 1.85 -22.63 -10.30
CA CYS A 219 2.83 -21.94 -11.15
C CYS A 219 4.27 -22.07 -10.60
N GLY A 220 4.46 -22.73 -9.45
CA GLY A 220 5.75 -23.01 -8.84
C GLY A 220 6.27 -21.95 -7.89
N ALA A 221 5.43 -21.06 -7.38
CA ALA A 221 5.80 -20.17 -6.30
C ALA A 221 5.95 -20.96 -4.99
N GLN A 222 7.04 -20.74 -4.28
CA GLN A 222 7.31 -21.30 -2.96
C GLN A 222 6.85 -20.36 -1.84
N GLU A 223 6.81 -19.06 -2.15
CA GLU A 223 6.47 -18.00 -1.23
C GLU A 223 5.65 -16.93 -1.95
N LEU A 224 4.83 -16.20 -1.18
CA LEU A 224 4.14 -15.00 -1.65
C LEU A 224 4.64 -13.78 -0.89
N VAL A 225 4.91 -12.71 -1.62
CA VAL A 225 5.18 -11.38 -1.06
C VAL A 225 4.05 -10.42 -1.42
N THR A 226 3.63 -9.60 -0.46
CA THR A 226 2.59 -8.59 -0.68
C THR A 226 2.94 -7.26 -0.05
N ALA A 227 2.50 -6.18 -0.65
CA ALA A 227 2.65 -4.81 -0.17
C ALA A 227 1.49 -4.35 0.74
N CYS A 228 0.65 -5.26 1.21
CA CYS A 228 -0.51 -4.96 2.05
C CYS A 228 -0.52 -5.83 3.31
N PRO A 229 -0.32 -5.23 4.51
CA PRO A 229 -0.36 -5.99 5.77
C PRO A 229 -1.71 -6.69 6.01
N LEU A 230 -2.81 -6.11 5.53
CA LEU A 230 -4.14 -6.76 5.60
C LEU A 230 -4.19 -8.01 4.73
N CYS A 231 -3.64 -7.95 3.51
CA CYS A 231 -3.55 -9.11 2.63
C CYS A 231 -2.61 -10.18 3.22
N ALA A 232 -1.46 -9.77 3.76
CA ALA A 232 -0.53 -10.69 4.42
C ALA A 232 -1.22 -11.44 5.57
N TYR A 233 -1.93 -10.73 6.44
CA TYR A 233 -2.71 -11.35 7.50
C TYR A 233 -3.76 -12.32 6.95
N ASN A 234 -4.51 -11.90 5.93
CA ASN A 234 -5.58 -12.71 5.38
C ASN A 234 -5.07 -13.99 4.71
N LEU A 235 -3.99 -13.89 3.93
CA LEU A 235 -3.34 -15.04 3.30
C LEU A 235 -2.74 -16.02 4.32
N THR A 236 -2.31 -15.55 5.50
CA THR A 236 -1.76 -16.43 6.54
C THR A 236 -2.80 -17.01 7.47
N ALA A 237 -3.86 -16.24 7.80
CA ALA A 237 -4.87 -16.63 8.79
C ALA A 237 -6.04 -17.44 8.20
N ASN A 238 -6.29 -17.32 6.90
CA ASN A 238 -7.42 -17.96 6.22
C ASN A 238 -6.93 -18.84 5.05
N GLY A 239 -7.78 -19.80 4.67
CA GLY A 239 -7.46 -20.80 3.64
C GLY A 239 -6.69 -22.00 4.15
N ALA A 240 -6.75 -23.10 3.41
CA ALA A 240 -5.99 -24.31 3.74
C ALA A 240 -4.49 -24.01 3.72
N ALA A 241 -3.74 -24.65 4.64
CA ALA A 241 -2.30 -24.68 4.56
C ALA A 241 -1.93 -25.46 3.28
N GLY A 242 -1.35 -24.77 2.31
CA GLY A 242 -0.75 -25.38 1.12
C GLY A 242 0.67 -25.83 1.42
#